data_ae745b0792f8c8a5a37c52c9853800c5
#
_entry.id   ae745b0792f8c8a5a37c52c9853800c5
#
_cell.length_a   1.000
_cell.length_b   1.000
_cell.length_c   1.000
_cell.angle_alpha   90.00
_cell.angle_beta   90.00
_cell.angle_gamma   90.00
#
_symmetry.space_group_name_H-M   'P 1'
#
loop_
_entity.id
_entity.type
_entity.pdbx_description
1 polymer ?
#
loop_
_entity_poly.entity_id
_entity_poly.type
_entity_poly.pdbx_seq_one_letter_code
_entity_poly.pdbx_strand_id
1 'polypeptide(L)'
;MKKIEFKIIQNSDYSDEIRNILDEEEMESLVQVKYEKVPNLFESLHKDSEKTPIIVVGIDTENDNLVGVGACSIFKNNIGYLNSFRIKKEYRNKVNFGKAYEMLITEAKKLGVKNIITTILEENKIAQKILTKRRKSMPIYEFYKNIVFFSLKNVKKGDLIVKDEEILNYGNFEIYLKNKTNKKYVVTDYKKIYNFLYKFRKVIAFFGYPEMPEINKISNFLYVDFVLKDKNADEKKNKNEFRKAVKFIQNKGYNCDFFMIGSYENSFLEKNLDKMKAFKYKSKNLHYHSEDGSRPSVSCLKFEPRSQIFPIKIHKNVLHPK
;
A
#
# COMPACT_ATOMS: atom_id res chain seq x y z
N MET A 1 21.49 -0.95 -28.68
CA MET A 1 20.54 -1.08 -27.52
C MET A 1 21.17 -2.08 -26.56
N LYS A 2 21.27 -1.75 -25.29
CA LYS A 2 21.75 -2.71 -24.26
C LYS A 2 20.85 -3.94 -24.25
N LYS A 3 21.44 -5.12 -24.18
CA LYS A 3 20.71 -6.39 -24.19
C LYS A 3 20.32 -6.73 -22.74
N ILE A 4 19.03 -6.55 -22.42
CA ILE A 4 18.48 -6.86 -21.10
C ILE A 4 17.71 -8.19 -21.18
N GLU A 5 18.07 -9.10 -20.29
CA GLU A 5 17.35 -10.33 -20.03
C GLU A 5 16.42 -10.13 -18.82
N PHE A 6 15.19 -10.65 -18.90
CA PHE A 6 14.26 -10.65 -17.78
C PHE A 6 14.11 -12.08 -17.24
N LYS A 7 14.24 -12.22 -15.92
CA LYS A 7 14.11 -13.50 -15.21
C LYS A 7 13.09 -13.40 -14.08
N ILE A 8 12.36 -14.49 -13.86
CA ILE A 8 11.52 -14.66 -12.68
C ILE A 8 12.37 -15.33 -11.61
N ILE A 9 12.35 -14.77 -10.41
CA ILE A 9 12.98 -15.35 -9.23
C ILE A 9 11.88 -15.68 -8.19
N GLN A 10 12.05 -16.80 -7.50
CA GLN A 10 11.09 -17.31 -6.50
C GLN A 10 11.79 -17.58 -5.16
N ASN A 11 12.86 -16.89 -4.90
CA ASN A 11 13.70 -17.00 -3.71
C ASN A 11 14.31 -15.65 -3.36
N SER A 12 15.28 -15.65 -2.45
CA SER A 12 16.01 -14.46 -2.02
C SER A 12 17.25 -14.10 -2.85
N ASP A 13 17.41 -14.71 -4.02
CA ASP A 13 18.50 -14.35 -4.93
C ASP A 13 18.47 -12.86 -5.26
N TYR A 14 19.63 -12.28 -5.48
CA TYR A 14 19.80 -10.85 -5.75
C TYR A 14 19.29 -9.90 -4.64
N SER A 15 19.16 -10.37 -3.39
CA SER A 15 18.55 -9.58 -2.30
C SER A 15 19.24 -8.25 -2.05
N ASP A 16 20.56 -8.21 -2.10
CA ASP A 16 21.32 -6.99 -1.84
C ASP A 16 21.26 -6.04 -3.03
N GLU A 17 21.35 -6.54 -4.25
CA GLU A 17 21.22 -5.74 -5.48
C GLU A 17 19.79 -5.17 -5.61
N ILE A 18 18.77 -5.97 -5.29
CA ILE A 18 17.38 -5.52 -5.27
C ILE A 18 17.21 -4.43 -4.20
N ARG A 19 17.78 -4.61 -3.01
CA ARG A 19 17.73 -3.60 -1.96
C ARG A 19 18.36 -2.30 -2.45
N ASN A 20 19.53 -2.35 -3.06
CA ASN A 20 20.20 -1.18 -3.61
C ASN A 20 19.32 -0.46 -4.63
N ILE A 21 18.68 -1.18 -5.57
CA ILE A 21 17.75 -0.58 -6.56
C ILE A 21 16.54 0.06 -5.89
N LEU A 22 15.98 -0.56 -4.85
CA LEU A 22 14.83 -0.01 -4.12
C LEU A 22 15.21 1.23 -3.30
N ASP A 23 16.45 1.30 -2.85
CA ASP A 23 17.00 2.35 -2.00
C ASP A 23 17.55 3.55 -2.79
N GLU A 24 17.98 3.35 -4.05
CA GLU A 24 18.53 4.41 -4.92
C GLU A 24 17.56 5.57 -5.13
N GLU A 25 16.28 5.35 -4.99
CA GLU A 25 15.29 6.37 -5.30
C GLU A 25 14.14 6.43 -4.31
N GLU A 26 14.04 7.59 -3.75
CA GLU A 26 12.89 8.00 -2.97
C GLU A 26 11.67 8.21 -3.89
N MET A 27 10.48 7.92 -3.38
CA MET A 27 9.27 8.26 -4.09
C MET A 27 9.13 9.79 -4.14
N GLU A 28 9.00 10.36 -5.35
CA GLU A 28 8.71 11.78 -5.49
C GLU A 28 7.38 12.12 -4.81
N SER A 29 7.48 12.76 -3.65
CA SER A 29 6.36 13.17 -2.81
C SER A 29 6.77 14.38 -1.98
N LEU A 30 5.77 15.09 -1.42
CA LEU A 30 6.00 16.19 -0.48
C LEU A 30 6.57 15.70 0.87
N VAL A 31 6.29 14.45 1.22
CA VAL A 31 6.93 13.70 2.31
C VAL A 31 7.65 12.53 1.66
N GLN A 32 8.96 12.57 1.64
CA GLN A 32 9.76 11.49 1.06
C GLN A 32 9.84 10.33 2.05
N VAL A 33 9.50 9.15 1.57
CA VAL A 33 9.38 7.96 2.41
C VAL A 33 10.08 6.80 1.76
N LYS A 34 10.89 6.11 2.55
CA LYS A 34 11.49 4.82 2.24
C LYS A 34 10.75 3.72 2.99
N TYR A 35 10.34 2.69 2.26
CA TYR A 35 9.81 1.45 2.84
C TYR A 35 10.85 0.35 2.69
N GLU A 36 11.59 0.07 3.75
CA GLU A 36 12.53 -1.04 3.77
C GLU A 36 11.77 -2.37 3.90
N LYS A 37 12.07 -3.32 3.03
CA LYS A 37 11.54 -4.68 3.08
C LYS A 37 12.45 -5.55 3.96
N VAL A 38 11.88 -6.20 4.97
CA VAL A 38 12.65 -6.92 5.99
C VAL A 38 12.23 -8.40 6.03
N PRO A 39 13.16 -9.34 6.03
CA PRO A 39 14.63 -9.17 5.91
C PRO A 39 15.07 -8.79 4.50
N ASN A 40 14.32 -9.15 3.46
CA ASN A 40 14.54 -8.85 2.06
C ASN A 40 13.19 -8.73 1.31
N LEU A 41 13.22 -8.43 0.01
CA LEU A 41 12.01 -8.25 -0.78
C LEU A 41 11.16 -9.53 -0.83
N PHE A 42 11.76 -10.68 -1.13
CA PHE A 42 11.03 -11.94 -1.29
C PHE A 42 10.30 -12.33 -0.01
N GLU A 43 11.02 -12.40 1.11
CA GLU A 43 10.45 -12.77 2.42
C GLU A 43 9.38 -11.77 2.88
N SER A 44 9.63 -10.48 2.67
CA SER A 44 8.64 -9.45 2.99
C SER A 44 7.35 -9.61 2.20
N LEU A 45 7.45 -9.90 0.90
CA LEU A 45 6.29 -10.11 0.06
C LEU A 45 5.60 -11.45 0.34
N HIS A 46 6.38 -12.48 0.68
CA HIS A 46 5.84 -13.80 1.04
C HIS A 46 4.94 -13.72 2.29
N LYS A 47 5.34 -12.94 3.30
CA LYS A 47 4.49 -12.65 4.47
C LYS A 47 3.16 -11.96 4.13
N ASP A 48 3.14 -11.13 3.08
CA ASP A 48 1.95 -10.40 2.66
C ASP A 48 1.08 -11.18 1.66
N SER A 49 1.59 -12.26 1.08
CA SER A 49 0.94 -13.02 0.00
C SER A 49 0.32 -14.33 0.51
N GLU A 50 -0.77 -14.78 -0.11
CA GLU A 50 -1.32 -16.13 0.11
C GLU A 50 -0.60 -17.23 -0.68
N LYS A 51 0.00 -16.84 -1.81
CA LYS A 51 0.81 -17.70 -2.67
C LYS A 51 2.20 -17.11 -2.78
N THR A 52 3.16 -17.89 -3.24
CA THR A 52 4.51 -17.41 -3.52
C THR A 52 4.47 -16.14 -4.37
N PRO A 53 5.07 -15.03 -3.93
CA PRO A 53 5.11 -13.81 -4.72
C PRO A 53 5.93 -14.02 -5.99
N ILE A 54 5.59 -13.31 -7.05
CA ILE A 54 6.31 -13.34 -8.31
C ILE A 54 7.20 -12.11 -8.34
N ILE A 55 8.50 -12.31 -8.52
CA ILE A 55 9.47 -11.23 -8.68
C ILE A 55 10.12 -11.38 -10.05
N VAL A 56 10.14 -10.31 -10.83
CA VAL A 56 10.87 -10.21 -12.08
C VAL A 56 12.04 -9.29 -11.92
N VAL A 57 13.21 -9.72 -12.34
CA VAL A 57 14.43 -8.91 -12.38
C VAL A 57 14.87 -8.72 -13.83
N GLY A 58 15.44 -7.56 -14.14
CA GLY A 58 16.09 -7.27 -15.41
C GLY A 58 17.60 -7.25 -15.22
N ILE A 59 18.33 -7.97 -16.06
CA ILE A 59 19.79 -8.11 -15.99
C ILE A 59 20.40 -7.64 -17.31
N ASP A 60 21.39 -6.75 -17.22
CA ASP A 60 22.21 -6.34 -18.35
C ASP A 60 23.21 -7.47 -18.66
N THR A 61 23.04 -8.16 -19.78
CA THR A 61 23.82 -9.35 -20.13
C THR A 61 25.27 -9.04 -20.54
N GLU A 62 25.63 -7.76 -20.69
CA GLU A 62 27.01 -7.37 -21.03
C GLU A 62 27.92 -7.34 -19.79
N ASN A 63 27.34 -7.06 -18.61
CA ASN A 63 28.10 -6.88 -17.36
C ASN A 63 27.48 -7.61 -16.16
N ASP A 64 26.46 -8.41 -16.39
CA ASP A 64 25.70 -9.20 -15.38
C ASP A 64 25.11 -8.33 -14.23
N ASN A 65 24.86 -7.05 -14.50
CA ASN A 65 24.31 -6.13 -13.50
C ASN A 65 22.80 -6.14 -13.47
N LEU A 66 22.22 -6.20 -12.27
CA LEU A 66 20.80 -6.01 -12.09
C LEU A 66 20.40 -4.56 -12.42
N VAL A 67 19.42 -4.38 -13.30
CA VAL A 67 19.02 -3.05 -13.80
C VAL A 67 17.61 -2.64 -13.37
N GLY A 68 16.84 -3.57 -12.89
CA GLY A 68 15.48 -3.29 -12.43
C GLY A 68 14.82 -4.48 -11.77
N VAL A 69 13.75 -4.20 -11.04
CA VAL A 69 12.92 -5.18 -10.33
C VAL A 69 11.46 -4.79 -10.42
N GLY A 70 10.58 -5.78 -10.41
CA GLY A 70 9.14 -5.63 -10.24
C GLY A 70 8.56 -6.86 -9.55
N ALA A 71 7.49 -6.69 -8.81
CA ALA A 71 6.90 -7.79 -8.05
C ALA A 71 5.37 -7.79 -8.12
N CYS A 72 4.79 -8.99 -7.96
CA CYS A 72 3.37 -9.20 -7.80
C CYS A 72 3.12 -10.05 -6.55
N SER A 73 2.47 -9.50 -5.55
CA SER A 73 1.94 -10.22 -4.40
C SER A 73 0.56 -10.77 -4.74
N ILE A 74 0.24 -11.99 -4.33
CA ILE A 74 -1.05 -12.63 -4.61
C ILE A 74 -1.85 -12.66 -3.30
N PHE A 75 -2.93 -11.90 -3.28
CA PHE A 75 -3.82 -11.78 -2.12
C PHE A 75 -5.00 -12.75 -2.22
N LYS A 76 -5.78 -12.82 -1.15
CA LYS A 76 -7.05 -13.53 -1.10
C LYS A 76 -7.95 -13.14 -2.27
N ASN A 77 -8.83 -14.07 -2.68
CA ASN A 77 -9.71 -13.92 -3.83
C ASN A 77 -8.97 -13.80 -5.18
N ASN A 78 -7.75 -14.34 -5.26
CA ASN A 78 -6.96 -14.35 -6.49
C ASN A 78 -6.72 -12.95 -7.07
N ILE A 79 -6.38 -12.01 -6.19
CA ILE A 79 -6.03 -10.66 -6.60
C ILE A 79 -4.51 -10.51 -6.60
N GLY A 80 -3.96 -10.13 -7.75
CA GLY A 80 -2.56 -9.74 -7.89
C GLY A 80 -2.36 -8.27 -7.57
N TYR A 81 -1.41 -7.97 -6.72
CA TYR A 81 -1.01 -6.60 -6.41
C TYR A 81 0.40 -6.33 -6.92
N LEU A 82 0.51 -5.51 -7.98
CA LEU A 82 1.80 -5.11 -8.50
C LEU A 82 2.44 -4.06 -7.60
N ASN A 83 3.67 -4.30 -7.21
CA ASN A 83 4.45 -3.44 -6.33
C ASN A 83 5.95 -3.50 -6.64
N SER A 84 6.73 -2.68 -5.95
CA SER A 84 8.19 -2.68 -5.98
C SER A 84 8.80 -2.49 -7.39
N PHE A 85 8.09 -1.84 -8.31
CA PHE A 85 8.61 -1.61 -9.65
C PHE A 85 9.64 -0.48 -9.63
N ARG A 86 10.90 -0.81 -9.89
CA ARG A 86 12.03 0.14 -9.93
C ARG A 86 13.00 -0.20 -11.04
N ILE A 87 13.59 0.84 -11.62
CA ILE A 87 14.58 0.75 -12.68
C ILE A 87 15.71 1.70 -12.32
N LYS A 88 16.95 1.23 -12.38
CA LYS A 88 18.13 2.09 -12.19
C LYS A 88 18.08 3.29 -13.12
N LYS A 89 18.47 4.46 -12.63
CA LYS A 89 18.32 5.74 -13.32
C LYS A 89 18.98 5.76 -14.71
N GLU A 90 20.16 5.18 -14.83
CA GLU A 90 20.93 5.11 -16.07
C GLU A 90 20.30 4.21 -17.15
N TYR A 91 19.32 3.33 -16.78
CA TYR A 91 18.61 2.45 -17.70
C TYR A 91 17.21 2.96 -18.07
N ARG A 92 16.73 4.02 -17.44
CA ARG A 92 15.44 4.62 -17.77
C ARG A 92 15.44 5.15 -19.20
N ASN A 93 14.35 4.98 -19.89
CA ASN A 93 14.18 5.34 -21.30
C ASN A 93 15.09 4.58 -22.29
N LYS A 94 16.01 3.72 -21.82
CA LYS A 94 16.91 2.92 -22.65
C LYS A 94 16.45 1.47 -22.78
N VAL A 95 15.55 1.03 -21.94
CA VAL A 95 15.07 -0.37 -21.85
C VAL A 95 13.55 -0.41 -21.91
N ASN A 96 13.02 -1.38 -22.65
CA ASN A 96 11.59 -1.65 -22.69
C ASN A 96 11.21 -2.62 -21.55
N PHE A 97 10.69 -2.09 -20.45
CA PHE A 97 10.21 -2.90 -19.33
C PHE A 97 8.81 -3.48 -19.51
N GLY A 98 8.16 -3.27 -20.65
CA GLY A 98 6.87 -3.88 -20.98
C GLY A 98 6.91 -5.40 -20.85
N LYS A 99 8.02 -6.03 -21.28
CA LYS A 99 8.24 -7.48 -21.13
C LYS A 99 8.21 -7.96 -19.68
N ALA A 100 8.77 -7.17 -18.74
CA ALA A 100 8.73 -7.51 -17.32
C ALA A 100 7.28 -7.48 -16.76
N TYR A 101 6.48 -6.50 -17.16
CA TYR A 101 5.05 -6.45 -16.81
C TYR A 101 4.29 -7.62 -17.39
N GLU A 102 4.52 -7.94 -18.66
CA GLU A 102 3.90 -9.09 -19.35
C GLU A 102 4.23 -10.41 -18.63
N MET A 103 5.50 -10.61 -18.24
CA MET A 103 5.93 -11.78 -17.47
C MET A 103 5.22 -11.87 -16.13
N LEU A 104 5.17 -10.77 -15.35
CA LEU A 104 4.47 -10.73 -14.06
C LEU A 104 2.98 -11.07 -14.21
N ILE A 105 2.30 -10.52 -15.21
CA ILE A 105 0.89 -10.77 -15.48
C ILE A 105 0.66 -12.21 -15.89
N THR A 106 1.49 -12.74 -16.78
CA THR A 106 1.39 -14.11 -17.28
C THR A 106 1.54 -15.12 -16.14
N GLU A 107 2.55 -14.96 -15.30
CA GLU A 107 2.76 -15.83 -14.15
C GLU A 107 1.65 -15.69 -13.09
N ALA A 108 1.19 -14.47 -12.84
CA ALA A 108 0.06 -14.26 -11.95
C ALA A 108 -1.22 -14.98 -12.44
N LYS A 109 -1.50 -14.91 -13.75
CA LYS A 109 -2.63 -15.64 -14.36
C LYS A 109 -2.49 -17.15 -14.22
N LYS A 110 -1.29 -17.73 -14.40
CA LYS A 110 -1.03 -19.17 -14.16
C LYS A 110 -1.36 -19.59 -12.72
N LEU A 111 -1.15 -18.70 -11.75
CA LEU A 111 -1.50 -18.91 -10.35
C LEU A 111 -2.99 -18.63 -10.03
N GLY A 112 -3.82 -18.41 -11.08
CA GLY A 112 -5.26 -18.20 -10.94
C GLY A 112 -5.66 -16.77 -10.58
N VAL A 113 -4.75 -15.80 -10.71
CA VAL A 113 -5.07 -14.39 -10.50
C VAL A 113 -6.04 -13.90 -11.56
N LYS A 114 -7.18 -13.36 -11.12
CA LYS A 114 -8.24 -12.84 -11.99
C LYS A 114 -8.17 -11.33 -12.16
N ASN A 115 -7.76 -10.63 -11.12
CA ASN A 115 -7.70 -9.17 -11.10
C ASN A 115 -6.30 -8.73 -10.68
N ILE A 116 -5.73 -7.80 -11.43
CA ILE A 116 -4.43 -7.21 -11.10
C ILE A 116 -4.63 -5.73 -10.81
N ILE A 117 -4.10 -5.28 -9.70
CA ILE A 117 -4.24 -3.92 -9.22
C ILE A 117 -2.89 -3.34 -8.82
N THR A 118 -2.80 -2.04 -8.80
CA THR A 118 -1.68 -1.30 -8.19
C THR A 118 -2.15 0.02 -7.60
N THR A 119 -1.39 0.56 -6.66
CA THR A 119 -1.64 1.88 -6.09
C THR A 119 -0.46 2.80 -6.36
N ILE A 120 -0.73 4.03 -6.76
CA ILE A 120 0.29 5.03 -7.09
C ILE A 120 -0.04 6.31 -6.35
N LEU A 121 0.96 6.91 -5.70
CA LEU A 121 0.81 8.22 -5.08
C LEU A 121 0.28 9.25 -6.09
N GLU A 122 -0.60 10.12 -5.66
CA GLU A 122 -1.22 11.12 -6.54
C GLU A 122 -0.19 12.07 -7.14
N GLU A 123 0.89 12.35 -6.43
CA GLU A 123 2.00 13.19 -6.89
C GLU A 123 2.90 12.49 -7.92
N ASN A 124 2.95 11.15 -7.96
CA ASN A 124 3.80 10.41 -8.89
C ASN A 124 3.19 10.38 -10.31
N LYS A 125 3.22 11.54 -10.99
CA LYS A 125 2.65 11.71 -12.33
C LYS A 125 3.37 10.88 -13.40
N ILE A 126 4.65 10.59 -13.20
CA ILE A 126 5.45 9.78 -14.14
C ILE A 126 4.92 8.35 -14.16
N ALA A 127 4.79 7.70 -13.01
CA ALA A 127 4.27 6.34 -12.93
C ALA A 127 2.81 6.26 -13.42
N GLN A 128 1.96 7.23 -13.08
CA GLN A 128 0.60 7.31 -13.59
C GLN A 128 0.59 7.35 -15.12
N LYS A 129 1.37 8.26 -15.75
CA LYS A 129 1.46 8.38 -17.21
C LYS A 129 1.98 7.09 -17.87
N ILE A 130 2.94 6.40 -17.25
CA ILE A 130 3.49 5.15 -17.78
C ILE A 130 2.41 4.06 -17.80
N LEU A 131 1.65 3.89 -16.74
CA LEU A 131 0.68 2.80 -16.58
C LEU A 131 -0.65 3.06 -17.28
N THR A 132 -1.07 4.31 -17.42
CA THR A 132 -2.37 4.64 -18.07
C THR A 132 -2.25 4.96 -19.55
N LYS A 133 -1.04 5.17 -20.08
CA LYS A 133 -0.84 5.43 -21.52
C LYS A 133 -0.85 4.12 -22.30
N ARG A 134 -1.75 4.01 -23.28
CA ARG A 134 -1.76 2.88 -24.21
C ARG A 134 -0.44 2.80 -24.97
N ARG A 135 0.24 1.67 -24.85
CA ARG A 135 1.49 1.33 -25.56
C ARG A 135 1.43 -0.13 -25.97
N LYS A 136 1.96 -0.47 -27.14
CA LYS A 136 1.92 -1.84 -27.72
C LYS A 136 2.49 -2.93 -26.81
N SER A 137 3.39 -2.58 -25.89
CA SER A 137 4.11 -3.54 -25.03
C SER A 137 3.81 -3.37 -23.54
N MET A 138 2.77 -2.63 -23.20
CA MET A 138 2.42 -2.39 -21.80
C MET A 138 0.97 -2.74 -21.52
N PRO A 139 0.67 -3.41 -20.41
CA PRO A 139 -0.70 -3.64 -19.98
C PRO A 139 -1.42 -2.30 -19.77
N ILE A 140 -2.70 -2.28 -20.06
CA ILE A 140 -3.53 -1.08 -19.88
C ILE A 140 -4.11 -1.11 -18.48
N TYR A 141 -3.85 -0.04 -17.73
CA TYR A 141 -4.46 0.19 -16.43
C TYR A 141 -5.48 1.30 -16.53
N GLU A 142 -6.62 1.11 -15.90
CA GLU A 142 -7.65 2.14 -15.75
C GLU A 142 -7.74 2.60 -14.31
N PHE A 143 -8.04 3.89 -14.14
CA PHE A 143 -8.30 4.47 -12.83
C PHE A 143 -9.61 3.91 -12.27
N TYR A 144 -9.56 3.40 -11.04
CA TYR A 144 -10.74 2.91 -10.35
C TYR A 144 -11.25 3.91 -9.31
N LYS A 145 -10.45 4.21 -8.29
CA LYS A 145 -10.81 5.13 -7.21
C LYS A 145 -9.56 5.75 -6.57
N ASN A 146 -9.75 6.88 -5.91
CA ASN A 146 -8.74 7.40 -4.99
C ASN A 146 -8.85 6.69 -3.65
N ILE A 147 -7.69 6.44 -3.04
CA ILE A 147 -7.55 6.00 -1.65
C ILE A 147 -6.95 7.17 -0.88
N VAL A 148 -7.56 7.52 0.24
CA VAL A 148 -7.07 8.52 1.17
C VAL A 148 -6.53 7.81 2.40
N PHE A 149 -5.30 8.10 2.75
CA PHE A 149 -4.66 7.60 3.96
C PHE A 149 -4.64 8.69 5.02
N PHE A 150 -4.97 8.31 6.23
CA PHE A 150 -4.99 9.19 7.40
C PHE A 150 -4.01 8.67 8.44
N SER A 151 -3.15 9.55 8.92
CA SER A 151 -2.31 9.28 10.10
C SER A 151 -2.97 9.95 11.31
N LEU A 152 -3.36 9.15 12.29
CA LEU A 152 -4.00 9.62 13.53
C LEU A 152 -3.04 9.50 14.70
N LYS A 153 -3.10 10.47 15.62
CA LYS A 153 -2.28 10.50 16.83
C LYS A 153 -2.57 9.29 17.73
N ASN A 154 -1.53 8.62 18.21
CA ASN A 154 -1.60 7.75 19.37
C ASN A 154 -1.54 8.65 20.62
N VAL A 155 -2.68 8.84 21.29
CA VAL A 155 -2.80 9.80 22.40
C VAL A 155 -2.14 9.25 23.65
N LYS A 156 -2.36 7.99 23.96
CA LYS A 156 -1.76 7.29 25.09
C LYS A 156 -0.78 6.25 24.58
N LYS A 157 0.49 6.64 24.43
CA LYS A 157 1.55 5.67 24.17
C LYS A 157 1.72 4.76 25.39
N GLY A 158 1.91 3.46 25.17
CA GLY A 158 2.10 2.44 26.20
C GLY A 158 2.86 1.26 25.65
N ASP A 159 2.77 0.11 26.31
CA ASP A 159 3.57 -1.07 26.02
C ASP A 159 2.79 -2.18 25.30
N LEU A 160 1.52 -1.94 24.97
CA LEU A 160 0.72 -2.94 24.23
C LEU A 160 1.28 -3.14 22.83
N ILE A 161 1.67 -4.38 22.55
CA ILE A 161 2.25 -4.79 21.26
C ILE A 161 1.25 -5.64 20.51
N VAL A 162 0.89 -5.22 19.30
CA VAL A 162 0.22 -6.07 18.31
C VAL A 162 1.31 -6.87 17.60
N LYS A 163 1.33 -8.20 17.77
CA LYS A 163 2.36 -9.04 17.12
C LYS A 163 2.19 -9.04 15.61
N ASP A 164 1.04 -9.49 15.11
CA ASP A 164 0.69 -9.51 13.70
C ASP A 164 -0.66 -8.82 13.45
N GLU A 165 -1.74 -9.34 14.04
CA GLU A 165 -3.10 -8.82 13.93
C GLU A 165 -3.84 -8.95 15.27
N GLU A 166 -4.62 -7.92 15.62
CA GLU A 166 -5.54 -7.93 16.76
C GLU A 166 -6.91 -7.46 16.27
N ILE A 167 -7.97 -8.13 16.71
CA ILE A 167 -9.36 -7.76 16.37
C ILE A 167 -10.05 -7.31 17.65
N LEU A 168 -10.59 -6.09 17.60
CA LEU A 168 -11.35 -5.50 18.69
C LEU A 168 -12.80 -5.26 18.26
N ASN A 169 -13.70 -5.32 19.22
CA ASN A 169 -15.09 -4.95 19.01
C ASN A 169 -15.43 -3.68 19.79
N TYR A 170 -16.04 -2.70 19.11
CA TYR A 170 -16.52 -1.47 19.73
C TYR A 170 -17.83 -1.03 19.08
N GLY A 171 -18.93 -1.13 19.82
CA GLY A 171 -20.26 -0.84 19.27
C GLY A 171 -20.55 -1.62 17.99
N ASN A 172 -20.95 -0.92 16.94
CA ASN A 172 -21.21 -1.50 15.62
C ASN A 172 -19.95 -1.71 14.78
N PHE A 173 -18.74 -1.58 15.35
CA PHE A 173 -17.49 -1.74 14.61
C PHE A 173 -16.67 -2.94 15.08
N GLU A 174 -16.16 -3.71 14.11
CA GLU A 174 -14.96 -4.51 14.29
C GLU A 174 -13.76 -3.67 13.87
N ILE A 175 -12.74 -3.66 14.70
CA ILE A 175 -11.51 -2.89 14.49
C ILE A 175 -10.37 -3.86 14.32
N TYR A 176 -9.75 -3.85 13.17
CA TYR A 176 -8.58 -4.67 12.86
C TYR A 176 -7.32 -3.82 13.01
N LEU A 177 -6.43 -4.22 13.90
CA LEU A 177 -5.13 -3.61 14.09
C LEU A 177 -4.08 -4.54 13.53
N LYS A 178 -3.16 -4.01 12.71
CA LYS A 178 -2.11 -4.81 12.06
C LYS A 178 -0.75 -4.15 12.22
N ASN A 179 0.19 -4.96 12.68
CA ASN A 179 1.59 -4.59 12.71
C ASN A 179 2.32 -5.21 11.51
N LYS A 180 2.97 -4.37 10.72
CA LYS A 180 3.74 -4.80 9.55
C LYS A 180 5.23 -4.91 9.89
N THR A 181 5.59 -5.98 10.61
CA THR A 181 6.98 -6.25 11.01
C THR A 181 7.92 -6.51 9.83
N ASN A 182 7.37 -6.84 8.66
CA ASN A 182 8.11 -7.06 7.41
C ASN A 182 8.42 -5.78 6.62
N LYS A 183 8.07 -4.61 7.17
CA LYS A 183 8.33 -3.29 6.53
C LYS A 183 8.72 -2.28 7.59
N LYS A 184 9.79 -1.53 7.31
CA LYS A 184 10.14 -0.35 8.10
C LYS A 184 9.75 0.90 7.33
N TYR A 185 9.18 1.85 8.01
CA TYR A 185 8.80 3.15 7.48
C TYR A 185 9.79 4.19 7.95
N VAL A 186 10.47 4.84 7.01
CA VAL A 186 11.47 5.88 7.30
C VAL A 186 11.14 7.10 6.47
N VAL A 187 10.94 8.24 7.11
CA VAL A 187 10.85 9.53 6.41
C VAL A 187 12.26 10.03 6.17
N THR A 188 12.60 10.29 4.91
CA THR A 188 13.93 10.75 4.51
C THR A 188 14.00 12.25 4.31
N ASP A 189 12.90 12.88 3.92
CA ASP A 189 12.83 14.34 3.75
C ASP A 189 11.39 14.87 3.78
N TYR A 190 11.26 16.16 4.11
CA TYR A 190 10.02 16.94 4.04
C TYR A 190 10.22 18.12 3.09
N LYS A 191 9.39 18.23 2.04
CA LYS A 191 9.48 19.31 1.05
C LYS A 191 8.44 20.40 1.27
N LYS A 192 8.75 21.61 0.81
CA LYS A 192 7.82 22.77 0.79
C LYS A 192 7.23 23.06 2.18
N ILE A 193 5.90 23.15 2.24
CA ILE A 193 5.17 23.45 3.48
C ILE A 193 5.41 22.41 4.57
N TYR A 194 5.64 21.13 4.22
CA TYR A 194 5.90 20.09 5.21
C TYR A 194 7.25 20.27 5.93
N ASN A 195 8.25 20.85 5.27
CA ASN A 195 9.52 21.19 5.94
C ASN A 195 9.30 22.31 6.99
N PHE A 196 8.45 23.29 6.69
CA PHE A 196 8.07 24.30 7.66
C PHE A 196 7.30 23.66 8.83
N LEU A 197 6.29 22.85 8.57
CA LEU A 197 5.50 22.16 9.60
C LEU A 197 6.37 21.26 10.48
N TYR A 198 7.37 20.60 9.90
CA TYR A 198 8.29 19.73 10.63
C TYR A 198 9.07 20.47 11.72
N LYS A 199 9.47 21.72 11.48
CA LYS A 199 10.13 22.55 12.51
C LYS A 199 9.24 22.77 13.74
N PHE A 200 7.93 22.78 13.56
CA PHE A 200 6.92 22.96 14.61
C PHE A 200 6.22 21.65 15.00
N ARG A 201 6.78 20.48 14.66
CA ARG A 201 6.11 19.19 14.83
C ARG A 201 5.57 18.92 16.24
N LYS A 202 6.33 19.33 17.29
CA LYS A 202 5.92 19.16 18.68
C LYS A 202 4.72 20.05 19.03
N VAL A 203 4.73 21.30 18.53
CA VAL A 203 3.60 22.25 18.73
C VAL A 203 2.36 21.73 18.01
N ILE A 204 2.49 21.25 16.77
CA ILE A 204 1.40 20.65 16.01
C ILE A 204 0.84 19.42 16.74
N ALA A 205 1.73 18.58 17.30
CA ALA A 205 1.33 17.43 18.09
C ALA A 205 0.61 17.83 19.41
N PHE A 206 0.98 18.94 20.05
CA PHE A 206 0.26 19.48 21.19
C PHE A 206 -1.19 19.84 20.84
N PHE A 207 -1.43 20.36 19.65
CA PHE A 207 -2.78 20.64 19.15
C PHE A 207 -3.57 19.40 18.71
N GLY A 208 -3.06 18.18 18.93
CA GLY A 208 -3.78 16.91 18.74
C GLY A 208 -3.57 16.25 17.39
N TYR A 209 -2.70 16.77 16.52
CA TYR A 209 -2.23 16.03 15.35
C TYR A 209 -1.21 14.95 15.76
N PRO A 210 -0.97 13.91 14.94
CA PRO A 210 0.16 13.03 15.16
C PRO A 210 1.47 13.83 15.08
N GLU A 211 2.47 13.43 15.83
CA GLU A 211 3.80 14.02 15.66
C GLU A 211 4.38 13.57 14.33
N MET A 212 4.94 14.52 13.58
CA MET A 212 5.60 14.18 12.31
C MET A 212 6.85 13.33 12.59
N PRO A 213 7.04 12.19 11.89
CA PRO A 213 8.19 11.34 12.06
C PRO A 213 9.53 12.08 11.96
N GLU A 214 10.50 11.68 12.75
CA GLU A 214 11.86 12.23 12.62
C GLU A 214 12.53 11.71 11.35
N ILE A 215 13.27 12.61 10.69
CA ILE A 215 14.01 12.28 9.46
C ILE A 215 15.05 11.20 9.76
N ASN A 216 15.11 10.20 8.90
CA ASN A 216 16.00 9.04 8.97
C ASN A 216 15.83 8.16 10.22
N LYS A 217 14.71 8.29 10.93
CA LYS A 217 14.34 7.36 12.00
C LYS A 217 13.21 6.43 11.57
N ILE A 218 13.27 5.20 12.05
CA ILE A 218 12.20 4.23 11.86
C ILE A 218 10.99 4.69 12.68
N SER A 219 9.84 4.77 12.02
CA SER A 219 8.57 5.05 12.66
C SER A 219 7.74 3.78 12.80
N ASN A 220 7.24 3.52 13.99
CA ASN A 220 6.33 2.43 14.25
C ASN A 220 4.89 2.91 14.10
N PHE A 221 4.09 2.20 13.31
CA PHE A 221 2.68 2.51 13.21
C PHE A 221 1.84 1.24 13.06
N LEU A 222 0.61 1.34 13.51
CA LEU A 222 -0.37 0.27 13.33
C LEU A 222 -1.33 0.67 12.23
N TYR A 223 -1.55 -0.24 11.30
CA TYR A 223 -2.66 -0.11 10.37
C TYR A 223 -3.96 -0.45 11.08
N VAL A 224 -4.98 0.34 10.79
CA VAL A 224 -6.30 0.17 11.40
C VAL A 224 -7.37 0.16 10.34
N ASP A 225 -8.18 -0.88 10.36
CA ASP A 225 -9.38 -0.99 9.55
C ASP A 225 -10.62 -1.03 10.44
N PHE A 226 -11.68 -0.34 10.03
CA PHE A 226 -12.98 -0.35 10.68
C PHE A 226 -14.02 -1.01 9.80
N VAL A 227 -14.66 -2.03 10.33
CA VAL A 227 -15.72 -2.80 9.65
C VAL A 227 -17.03 -2.56 10.36
N LEU A 228 -18.04 -2.07 9.64
CA LEU A 228 -19.42 -2.05 10.13
C LEU A 228 -19.98 -3.47 10.21
N LYS A 229 -20.46 -3.87 11.40
CA LYS A 229 -21.13 -5.16 11.63
C LYS A 229 -22.54 -5.15 11.03
N ASP A 230 -23.30 -4.11 11.35
CA ASP A 230 -24.63 -3.88 10.78
C ASP A 230 -24.62 -2.65 9.87
N LYS A 231 -24.85 -2.89 8.58
CA LYS A 231 -24.89 -1.83 7.54
C LYS A 231 -26.20 -1.06 7.52
N ASN A 232 -27.25 -1.61 8.12
CA ASN A 232 -28.59 -1.02 8.15
C ASN A 232 -28.80 -0.12 9.38
N ALA A 233 -27.82 -0.08 10.29
CA ALA A 233 -27.91 0.78 11.46
C ALA A 233 -27.91 2.27 11.06
N ASP A 234 -28.58 3.06 11.86
CA ASP A 234 -28.69 4.53 11.67
C ASP A 234 -27.34 5.22 11.46
N GLU A 235 -27.22 6.03 10.40
CA GLU A 235 -25.98 6.68 10.03
C GLU A 235 -25.46 7.62 11.11
N LYS A 236 -26.34 8.36 11.81
CA LYS A 236 -25.95 9.29 12.87
C LYS A 236 -25.40 8.53 14.08
N LYS A 237 -26.01 7.37 14.41
CA LYS A 237 -25.53 6.47 15.46
C LYS A 237 -24.16 5.92 15.07
N ASN A 238 -24.02 5.38 13.86
CA ASN A 238 -22.75 4.85 13.35
C ASN A 238 -21.64 5.91 13.37
N LYS A 239 -21.92 7.15 13.01
CA LYS A 239 -20.95 8.26 13.06
C LYS A 239 -20.46 8.54 14.49
N ASN A 240 -21.36 8.53 15.47
CA ASN A 240 -20.99 8.76 16.88
C ASN A 240 -20.16 7.58 17.42
N GLU A 241 -20.58 6.35 17.12
CA GLU A 241 -19.86 5.14 17.52
C GLU A 241 -18.48 5.07 16.85
N PHE A 242 -18.36 5.43 15.58
CA PHE A 242 -17.06 5.50 14.89
C PHE A 242 -16.09 6.44 15.59
N ARG A 243 -16.54 7.66 15.94
CA ARG A 243 -15.70 8.62 16.66
C ARG A 243 -15.23 8.11 18.02
N LYS A 244 -16.12 7.40 18.74
CA LYS A 244 -15.79 6.76 20.02
C LYS A 244 -14.81 5.60 19.80
N ALA A 245 -14.99 4.77 18.76
CA ALA A 245 -14.10 3.70 18.40
C ALA A 245 -12.69 4.17 18.06
N VAL A 246 -12.57 5.30 17.30
CA VAL A 246 -11.26 5.92 17.04
C VAL A 246 -10.62 6.41 18.34
N LYS A 247 -11.34 7.11 19.20
CA LYS A 247 -10.82 7.56 20.52
C LYS A 247 -10.42 6.37 21.39
N PHE A 248 -11.17 5.29 21.36
CA PHE A 248 -10.86 4.07 22.11
C PHE A 248 -9.49 3.52 21.73
N ILE A 249 -9.20 3.34 20.43
CA ILE A 249 -7.88 2.84 20.00
C ILE A 249 -6.75 3.83 20.32
N GLN A 250 -6.99 5.15 20.13
CA GLN A 250 -6.01 6.18 20.43
C GLN A 250 -5.56 6.23 21.91
N ASN A 251 -6.42 5.76 22.81
CA ASN A 251 -6.19 5.77 24.28
C ASN A 251 -5.90 4.38 24.87
N LYS A 252 -5.82 3.33 24.05
CA LYS A 252 -5.66 1.96 24.58
C LYS A 252 -4.24 1.67 25.07
N GLY A 253 -3.23 2.44 24.69
CA GLY A 253 -1.86 2.29 25.18
C GLY A 253 -0.99 1.39 24.29
N TYR A 254 -1.17 1.46 22.98
CA TYR A 254 -0.32 0.73 22.02
C TYR A 254 1.08 1.35 21.90
N ASN A 255 2.07 0.47 21.69
CA ASN A 255 3.43 0.87 21.39
C ASN A 255 3.57 1.17 19.89
N CYS A 256 3.06 2.32 19.49
CA CYS A 256 3.23 2.85 18.13
C CYS A 256 3.28 4.39 18.15
N ASP A 257 3.83 4.99 17.12
CA ASP A 257 3.91 6.44 16.98
C ASP A 257 2.58 7.03 16.53
N PHE A 258 1.90 6.37 15.60
CA PHE A 258 0.61 6.79 15.06
C PHE A 258 -0.18 5.60 14.50
N PHE A 259 -1.46 5.81 14.24
CA PHE A 259 -2.33 4.87 13.54
C PHE A 259 -2.51 5.30 12.10
N MET A 260 -2.43 4.36 11.16
CA MET A 260 -2.65 4.61 9.74
C MET A 260 -3.95 3.93 9.27
N ILE A 261 -4.84 4.71 8.68
CA ILE A 261 -6.13 4.26 8.18
C ILE A 261 -6.23 4.59 6.69
N GLY A 262 -6.49 3.58 5.86
CA GLY A 262 -6.80 3.77 4.45
C GLY A 262 -8.30 3.71 4.20
N SER A 263 -8.81 4.60 3.35
CA SER A 263 -10.23 4.60 2.97
C SER A 263 -10.43 5.09 1.54
N TYR A 264 -11.45 4.61 0.86
CA TYR A 264 -11.83 5.20 -0.41
C TYR A 264 -12.39 6.60 -0.23
N GLU A 265 -12.03 7.49 -1.15
CA GLU A 265 -12.58 8.84 -1.24
C GLU A 265 -14.12 8.80 -1.32
N ASN A 266 -14.78 9.71 -0.63
CA ASN A 266 -16.24 9.81 -0.48
C ASN A 266 -16.92 8.66 0.29
N SER A 267 -16.16 7.75 0.92
CA SER A 267 -16.73 6.72 1.79
C SER A 267 -17.18 7.29 3.15
N PHE A 268 -17.98 6.51 3.87
CA PHE A 268 -18.36 6.85 5.25
C PHE A 268 -17.15 7.08 6.16
N LEU A 269 -16.13 6.23 6.05
CA LEU A 269 -14.90 6.35 6.86
C LEU A 269 -14.16 7.63 6.52
N GLU A 270 -13.91 7.89 5.23
CA GLU A 270 -13.20 9.08 4.80
C GLU A 270 -13.89 10.37 5.25
N LYS A 271 -15.21 10.51 5.03
CA LYS A 271 -15.99 11.69 5.45
C LYS A 271 -15.95 11.95 6.95
N ASN A 272 -15.77 10.91 7.77
CA ASN A 272 -15.67 11.05 9.22
C ASN A 272 -14.23 11.30 9.67
N LEU A 273 -13.23 10.66 9.05
CA LEU A 273 -11.81 10.88 9.33
C LEU A 273 -11.36 12.26 8.90
N ASP A 274 -11.89 12.80 7.81
CA ASP A 274 -11.57 14.14 7.30
C ASP A 274 -11.88 15.26 8.31
N LYS A 275 -12.79 15.00 9.24
CA LYS A 275 -13.15 15.90 10.35
C LYS A 275 -12.27 15.74 11.60
N MET A 276 -11.30 14.84 11.55
CA MET A 276 -10.37 14.59 12.66
C MET A 276 -9.02 15.28 12.39
N LYS A 277 -8.26 15.50 13.47
CA LYS A 277 -6.89 16.02 13.36
C LYS A 277 -5.96 14.90 12.90
N ALA A 278 -5.73 14.84 11.59
CA ALA A 278 -4.93 13.83 10.92
C ALA A 278 -4.06 14.45 9.81
N PHE A 279 -2.90 13.88 9.56
CA PHE A 279 -2.23 14.10 8.29
C PHE A 279 -2.84 13.16 7.25
N LYS A 280 -2.99 13.65 6.02
CA LYS A 280 -3.60 12.88 4.94
C LYS A 280 -2.80 12.95 3.65
N TYR A 281 -2.78 11.85 2.91
CA TYR A 281 -2.26 11.78 1.55
C TYR A 281 -3.14 10.90 0.67
N LYS A 282 -3.06 11.11 -0.63
CA LYS A 282 -3.91 10.41 -1.60
C LYS A 282 -3.08 9.51 -2.51
N SER A 283 -3.64 8.37 -2.86
CA SER A 283 -3.14 7.46 -3.88
C SER A 283 -4.24 7.10 -4.86
N LYS A 284 -3.85 6.89 -6.11
CA LYS A 284 -4.74 6.37 -7.14
C LYS A 284 -4.66 4.86 -7.19
N ASN A 285 -5.80 4.22 -7.17
CA ASN A 285 -5.92 2.80 -7.39
C ASN A 285 -6.19 2.55 -8.88
N LEU A 286 -5.34 1.73 -9.50
CA LEU A 286 -5.41 1.37 -10.90
C LEU A 286 -5.68 -0.12 -11.04
N HIS A 287 -6.58 -0.48 -11.94
CA HIS A 287 -6.93 -1.85 -12.28
C HIS A 287 -6.47 -2.17 -13.70
N TYR A 288 -5.86 -3.34 -13.87
CA TYR A 288 -5.53 -3.88 -15.17
C TYR A 288 -6.77 -4.50 -15.81
N HIS A 289 -6.96 -4.19 -17.10
CA HIS A 289 -7.95 -4.85 -17.95
C HIS A 289 -7.23 -5.83 -18.89
N SER A 290 -7.71 -7.07 -18.95
CA SER A 290 -7.28 -7.99 -19.99
C SER A 290 -7.84 -7.56 -21.35
N GLU A 291 -7.09 -7.81 -22.42
CA GLU A 291 -7.48 -7.42 -23.80
C GLU A 291 -8.77 -8.10 -24.28
N ASP A 292 -9.21 -9.19 -23.62
CA ASP A 292 -10.46 -9.90 -23.92
C ASP A 292 -11.74 -9.15 -23.49
N GLY A 293 -11.61 -7.90 -23.01
CA GLY A 293 -12.75 -7.04 -22.65
C GLY A 293 -13.54 -7.51 -21.44
N SER A 294 -13.12 -8.57 -20.76
CA SER A 294 -13.76 -9.00 -19.51
C SER A 294 -13.49 -7.97 -18.44
N ARG A 295 -14.42 -7.02 -18.29
CA ARG A 295 -14.43 -6.13 -17.11
C ARG A 295 -14.62 -7.00 -15.87
N PRO A 296 -13.77 -6.86 -14.84
CA PRO A 296 -14.06 -7.53 -13.59
C PRO A 296 -15.50 -7.16 -13.18
N SER A 297 -16.33 -8.16 -12.89
CA SER A 297 -17.70 -7.89 -12.49
C SER A 297 -17.68 -6.91 -11.31
N VAL A 298 -18.59 -5.95 -11.30
CA VAL A 298 -18.72 -4.93 -10.24
C VAL A 298 -18.86 -5.59 -8.85
N SER A 299 -19.36 -6.81 -8.78
CA SER A 299 -19.42 -7.63 -7.56
C SER A 299 -18.03 -8.09 -7.06
N CYS A 300 -17.06 -8.31 -7.95
CA CYS A 300 -15.67 -8.57 -7.55
C CYS A 300 -14.94 -7.29 -7.12
N LEU A 301 -15.44 -6.12 -7.51
CA LEU A 301 -14.86 -4.81 -7.27
C LEU A 301 -15.34 -4.17 -5.95
N LYS A 302 -16.13 -4.85 -5.13
CA LYS A 302 -16.35 -4.46 -3.72
C LYS A 302 -15.06 -4.69 -2.91
N PHE A 303 -13.99 -4.17 -3.47
CA PHE A 303 -12.70 -4.13 -2.87
C PHE A 303 -12.69 -2.96 -1.90
N GLU A 304 -13.04 -3.23 -0.66
CA GLU A 304 -12.83 -2.24 0.38
C GLU A 304 -11.31 -2.05 0.55
N PRO A 305 -10.80 -0.83 0.87
CA PRO A 305 -9.37 -0.52 0.97
C PRO A 305 -8.56 -1.49 1.84
N ARG A 306 -9.26 -2.28 2.64
CA ARG A 306 -8.74 -3.32 3.55
C ARG A 306 -7.77 -4.29 2.91
N SER A 307 -8.01 -4.66 1.65
CA SER A 307 -7.30 -5.77 1.01
C SER A 307 -6.14 -5.31 0.14
N GLN A 308 -6.12 -4.05 -0.28
CA GLN A 308 -5.16 -3.60 -1.30
C GLN A 308 -3.77 -3.31 -0.74
N ILE A 309 -3.69 -2.96 0.52
CA ILE A 309 -2.41 -2.69 1.18
C ILE A 309 -2.06 -3.79 2.17
N PHE A 310 -3.08 -4.60 2.55
CA PHE A 310 -2.95 -5.64 3.57
C PHE A 310 -3.79 -6.87 3.21
N PRO A 311 -3.25 -8.10 3.34
CA PRO A 311 -4.05 -9.32 3.23
C PRO A 311 -5.06 -9.38 4.37
N ILE A 312 -6.36 -9.35 4.05
CA ILE A 312 -7.45 -9.44 5.03
C ILE A 312 -8.26 -10.70 4.79
N LYS A 313 -8.61 -11.36 5.89
CA LYS A 313 -9.66 -12.40 5.90
C LYS A 313 -11.00 -11.76 5.51
N ILE A 314 -11.50 -12.06 4.31
CA ILE A 314 -12.88 -11.76 3.95
C ILE A 314 -13.75 -12.84 4.55
N HIS A 315 -14.57 -12.49 5.54
CA HIS A 315 -15.61 -13.39 6.02
C HIS A 315 -16.61 -13.68 4.88
N LYS A 316 -16.91 -14.97 4.67
CA LYS A 316 -17.72 -15.54 3.58
C LYS A 316 -19.19 -15.03 3.51
N ASN A 317 -19.64 -14.20 4.41
CA ASN A 317 -21.07 -13.85 4.57
C ASN A 317 -21.55 -12.61 3.81
N VAL A 318 -20.92 -12.21 2.69
CA VAL A 318 -21.35 -11.04 1.90
C VAL A 318 -21.85 -11.43 0.49
N LEU A 319 -22.17 -12.70 0.25
CA LEU A 319 -22.72 -13.15 -1.03
C LEU A 319 -24.10 -13.78 -0.83
N HIS A 320 -25.13 -12.97 -0.69
CA HIS A 320 -26.47 -13.26 -1.24
C HIS A 320 -27.18 -11.94 -1.54
N PRO A 321 -27.38 -11.62 -2.83
CA PRO A 321 -28.44 -10.71 -3.23
C PRO A 321 -29.78 -11.50 -3.23
N LYS A 322 -30.77 -10.95 -2.59
CA LYS A 322 -32.16 -11.15 -3.03
C LYS A 322 -32.42 -10.15 -4.12
#